data_dd37963d36ca7426f0aa5afc79b1fea6
#
_entry.id   dd37963d36ca7426f0aa5afc79b1fea6
#
_cell.length_a   1.000
_cell.length_b   1.000
_cell.length_c   1.000
_cell.angle_alpha   90.00
_cell.angle_beta   90.00
_cell.angle_gamma   90.00
#
_symmetry.space_group_name_H-M   'P 1'
#
loop_
_entity.id
_entity.type
_entity.pdbx_description
1 polymer ?
#
loop_
_entity_poly.entity_id
_entity_poly.type
_entity_poly.pdbx_seq_one_letter_code
_entity_poly.pdbx_strand_id
1 'polypeptide(L)'
;MRSASGYTGFMSEQHYFSSSPEAEFKPRTVQVELAGRQVSVTTANGIFSPSGIDKGTAVLLEQVPEPHGKYMLDIGCGWGPITLSLAMLAPQSEVYGIDVNSRSLSLTEQNARALGLHNVSVSTPDEIDPTLRFDTIWSNPPIRVGKEVLHNILLTWLPRLAPGGAAYLVVQKNLGSDSLQKWLDAQLTERFGPEFSVSRYAMSKGFRILEVVRSSKGS
;
A
#
# COMPACT_ATOMS: atom_id res chain seq x y z
N MET A 1 -38.37 9.24 39.28
CA MET A 1 -38.76 8.56 38.05
C MET A 1 -38.36 9.43 36.88
N ARG A 2 -37.25 9.17 36.26
CA ARG A 2 -36.90 9.65 34.91
C ARG A 2 -36.06 8.55 34.26
N SER A 3 -36.57 8.04 33.17
CA SER A 3 -36.08 6.94 32.37
C SER A 3 -34.75 7.31 31.65
N ALA A 4 -33.83 6.39 31.68
CA ALA A 4 -32.65 6.39 30.83
C ALA A 4 -33.06 6.08 29.39
N SER A 5 -32.75 6.97 28.47
CA SER A 5 -32.85 6.75 27.02
C SER A 5 -31.54 6.12 26.55
N GLY A 6 -31.66 4.96 25.94
CA GLY A 6 -30.54 4.16 25.46
C GLY A 6 -29.82 4.76 24.26
N TYR A 7 -28.54 4.66 24.30
CA TYR A 7 -27.66 4.78 23.11
C TYR A 7 -27.72 3.45 22.34
N THR A 8 -28.51 3.41 21.28
CA THR A 8 -28.46 2.37 20.26
C THR A 8 -28.17 3.08 18.94
N GLY A 9 -27.01 2.87 18.36
CA GLY A 9 -26.73 3.38 17.02
C GLY A 9 -25.27 3.51 16.66
N PHE A 10 -24.49 2.41 16.76
CA PHE A 10 -23.18 2.33 16.08
C PHE A 10 -22.83 0.87 15.80
N MET A 11 -23.63 0.21 14.97
CA MET A 11 -23.28 -1.13 14.44
C MET A 11 -23.87 -1.28 13.04
N SER A 12 -23.26 -0.67 12.02
CA SER A 12 -23.60 -1.00 10.62
C SER A 12 -22.55 -0.66 9.55
N GLU A 13 -21.29 -0.32 9.89
CA GLU A 13 -20.26 -0.02 8.87
C GLU A 13 -19.04 -0.96 8.86
N GLN A 14 -19.04 -2.03 9.65
CA GLN A 14 -17.90 -2.95 9.72
C GLN A 14 -17.90 -4.08 8.68
N HIS A 15 -18.83 -4.14 7.74
CA HIS A 15 -18.93 -5.25 6.78
C HIS A 15 -18.15 -5.10 5.47
N TYR A 16 -17.38 -4.03 5.26
CA TYR A 16 -16.62 -3.84 4.02
C TYR A 16 -15.18 -4.40 4.04
N PHE A 17 -14.70 -4.77 5.21
CA PHE A 17 -13.40 -5.44 5.37
C PHE A 17 -13.61 -6.80 6.02
N SER A 18 -14.06 -7.77 5.24
CA SER A 18 -14.04 -9.15 5.73
C SER A 18 -12.57 -9.59 5.83
N SER A 19 -12.09 -9.75 7.03
CA SER A 19 -10.72 -10.20 7.34
C SER A 19 -10.43 -11.63 6.83
N SER A 20 -11.44 -12.35 6.37
CA SER A 20 -11.31 -13.69 5.78
C SER A 20 -12.31 -13.85 4.63
N PRO A 21 -11.86 -14.19 3.41
CA PRO A 21 -12.76 -14.51 2.31
C PRO A 21 -13.56 -15.78 2.63
N GLU A 22 -14.89 -15.73 2.49
CA GLU A 22 -15.78 -16.87 2.68
C GLU A 22 -15.55 -18.00 1.65
N ALA A 23 -14.95 -17.69 0.51
CA ALA A 23 -14.69 -18.66 -0.55
C ALA A 23 -13.55 -19.63 -0.18
N GLU A 24 -13.73 -20.91 -0.54
CA GLU A 24 -12.69 -21.94 -0.41
C GLU A 24 -11.34 -21.44 -0.97
N PHE A 25 -10.25 -21.69 -0.22
CA PHE A 25 -8.91 -21.32 -0.65
C PHE A 25 -8.45 -22.18 -1.84
N LYS A 26 -8.25 -21.56 -2.99
CA LYS A 26 -7.78 -22.24 -4.23
C LYS A 26 -6.46 -21.61 -4.69
N PRO A 27 -5.33 -22.09 -4.16
CA PRO A 27 -4.03 -21.58 -4.56
C PRO A 27 -3.68 -21.99 -5.99
N ARG A 28 -2.90 -21.16 -6.65
CA ARG A 28 -2.32 -21.42 -7.96
C ARG A 28 -0.93 -20.78 -8.06
N THR A 29 -0.05 -21.42 -8.78
CA THR A 29 1.27 -20.86 -9.08
C THR A 29 1.20 -20.07 -10.37
N VAL A 30 1.77 -18.87 -10.38
CA VAL A 30 1.91 -18.01 -11.56
C VAL A 30 3.38 -17.60 -11.73
N GLN A 31 3.80 -17.47 -13.00
CA GLN A 31 5.11 -16.92 -13.34
C GLN A 31 4.96 -15.41 -13.53
N VAL A 32 5.81 -14.64 -12.87
CA VAL A 32 5.81 -13.19 -12.96
C VAL A 32 7.24 -12.65 -13.01
N GLU A 33 7.40 -11.44 -13.53
CA GLU A 33 8.67 -10.74 -13.44
C GLU A 33 8.62 -9.73 -12.30
N LEU A 34 9.54 -9.86 -11.33
CA LEU A 34 9.73 -8.92 -10.22
C LEU A 34 11.21 -8.49 -10.16
N ALA A 35 11.45 -7.20 -10.06
CA ALA A 35 12.81 -6.64 -9.99
C ALA A 35 13.75 -7.20 -11.09
N GLY A 36 13.23 -7.33 -12.32
CA GLY A 36 13.97 -7.87 -13.47
C GLY A 36 14.24 -9.37 -13.44
N ARG A 37 13.60 -10.13 -12.55
CA ARG A 37 13.76 -11.59 -12.42
C ARG A 37 12.43 -12.31 -12.66
N GLN A 38 12.49 -13.40 -13.44
CA GLN A 38 11.36 -14.33 -13.54
C GLN A 38 11.27 -15.19 -12.28
N VAL A 39 10.13 -15.12 -11.60
CA VAL A 39 9.90 -15.85 -10.36
C VAL A 39 8.55 -16.56 -10.36
N SER A 40 8.47 -17.66 -9.63
CA SER A 40 7.22 -18.37 -9.36
C SER A 40 6.64 -17.88 -8.05
N VAL A 41 5.38 -17.47 -8.07
CA VAL A 41 4.65 -17.03 -6.86
C VAL A 41 3.32 -17.77 -6.74
N THR A 42 2.84 -17.88 -5.52
CA THR A 42 1.50 -18.42 -5.23
C THR A 42 0.51 -17.28 -5.11
N THR A 43 -0.62 -17.41 -5.80
CA THR A 43 -1.78 -16.55 -5.67
C THR A 43 -3.01 -17.38 -5.33
N ALA A 44 -4.16 -16.75 -5.05
CA ALA A 44 -5.41 -17.47 -4.81
C ALA A 44 -6.61 -16.60 -5.20
N ASN A 45 -7.79 -17.21 -5.23
CA ASN A 45 -9.05 -16.46 -5.29
C ASN A 45 -9.29 -15.64 -4.01
N GLY A 46 -10.13 -14.62 -4.10
CA GLY A 46 -10.49 -13.76 -2.96
C GLY A 46 -9.41 -12.74 -2.56
N ILE A 47 -8.45 -12.47 -3.45
CA ILE A 47 -7.46 -11.41 -3.33
C ILE A 47 -7.46 -10.54 -4.59
N PHE A 48 -6.80 -9.40 -4.51
CA PHE A 48 -6.60 -8.52 -5.67
C PHE A 48 -5.67 -9.17 -6.70
N SER A 49 -6.04 -9.07 -7.98
CA SER A 49 -5.26 -9.55 -9.15
C SER A 49 -4.67 -10.98 -9.01
N PRO A 50 -5.51 -12.00 -8.82
CA PRO A 50 -5.03 -13.35 -8.59
C PRO A 50 -4.37 -14.01 -9.81
N SER A 51 -4.44 -13.40 -11.00
CA SER A 51 -3.89 -13.93 -12.25
C SER A 51 -2.44 -13.50 -12.52
N GLY A 52 -1.88 -12.64 -11.66
CA GLY A 52 -0.55 -12.07 -11.84
C GLY A 52 -0.51 -10.59 -11.46
N ILE A 53 0.47 -9.88 -11.96
CA ILE A 53 0.66 -8.45 -11.66
C ILE A 53 -0.44 -7.63 -12.36
N ASP A 54 -1.17 -6.80 -11.59
CA ASP A 54 -2.13 -5.83 -12.11
C ASP A 54 -1.44 -4.76 -12.97
N LYS A 55 -2.17 -4.20 -13.93
CA LYS A 55 -1.64 -3.18 -14.84
C LYS A 55 -1.12 -1.94 -14.11
N GLY A 56 -1.81 -1.49 -13.06
CA GLY A 56 -1.37 -0.36 -12.24
C GLY A 56 -0.08 -0.67 -11.49
N THR A 57 -0.03 -1.83 -10.86
CA THR A 57 1.18 -2.30 -10.17
C THR A 57 2.35 -2.46 -11.14
N ALA A 58 2.13 -3.01 -12.34
CA ALA A 58 3.18 -3.12 -13.35
C ALA A 58 3.72 -1.74 -13.77
N VAL A 59 2.83 -0.74 -13.96
CA VAL A 59 3.24 0.64 -14.25
C VAL A 59 4.02 1.25 -13.09
N LEU A 60 3.60 1.01 -11.84
CA LEU A 60 4.34 1.48 -10.67
C LEU A 60 5.77 0.94 -10.69
N LEU A 61 5.92 -0.38 -10.73
CA LEU A 61 7.23 -1.07 -10.68
C LEU A 61 8.15 -0.70 -11.84
N GLU A 62 7.59 -0.35 -13.02
CA GLU A 62 8.36 0.08 -14.19
C GLU A 62 8.87 1.52 -14.07
N GLN A 63 8.17 2.40 -13.36
CA GLN A 63 8.38 3.84 -13.42
C GLN A 63 9.02 4.46 -12.17
N VAL A 64 8.85 3.83 -11.00
CA VAL A 64 9.38 4.38 -9.75
C VAL A 64 10.90 4.32 -9.70
N PRO A 65 11.55 5.26 -8.98
CA PRO A 65 12.98 5.18 -8.76
C PRO A 65 13.35 3.99 -7.88
N GLU A 66 14.63 3.66 -7.82
CA GLU A 66 15.10 2.64 -6.88
C GLU A 66 14.73 3.00 -5.44
N PRO A 67 14.25 2.02 -4.66
CA PRO A 67 13.86 2.27 -3.28
C PRO A 67 15.12 2.53 -2.43
N HIS A 68 14.98 3.41 -1.44
CA HIS A 68 16.08 3.78 -0.56
C HIS A 68 15.66 3.83 0.91
N GLY A 69 16.65 3.77 1.79
CA GLY A 69 16.45 3.87 3.23
C GLY A 69 16.33 2.52 3.93
N LYS A 70 16.08 2.56 5.24
CA LYS A 70 16.05 1.38 6.11
C LYS A 70 14.69 0.73 6.16
N TYR A 71 13.63 1.52 6.25
CA TYR A 71 12.26 1.04 6.44
C TYR A 71 11.39 1.35 5.23
N MET A 72 10.75 0.33 4.68
CA MET A 72 9.91 0.44 3.51
C MET A 72 8.51 -0.10 3.77
N LEU A 73 7.50 0.48 3.12
CA LEU A 73 6.10 0.07 3.30
C LEU A 73 5.41 -0.14 1.95
N ASP A 74 4.67 -1.23 1.85
CA ASP A 74 3.68 -1.50 0.81
C ASP A 74 2.27 -1.48 1.43
N ILE A 75 1.43 -0.54 1.00
CA ILE A 75 0.06 -0.39 1.50
C ILE A 75 -0.91 -1.15 0.60
N GLY A 76 -1.53 -2.21 1.14
CA GLY A 76 -2.41 -3.11 0.38
C GLY A 76 -1.60 -4.14 -0.39
N CYS A 77 -0.82 -4.95 0.30
CA CYS A 77 0.21 -5.81 -0.33
C CYS A 77 -0.34 -6.93 -1.23
N GLY A 78 -1.59 -7.36 -1.07
CA GLY A 78 -2.17 -8.45 -1.86
C GLY A 78 -1.37 -9.75 -1.70
N TRP A 79 -0.95 -10.37 -2.83
CA TRP A 79 -0.06 -11.53 -2.82
C TRP A 79 1.43 -11.15 -2.80
N GLY A 80 1.75 -9.86 -2.68
CA GLY A 80 3.07 -9.31 -2.44
C GLY A 80 3.85 -8.74 -3.63
N PRO A 81 3.27 -8.37 -4.77
CA PRO A 81 4.06 -7.95 -5.94
C PRO A 81 4.96 -6.74 -5.65
N ILE A 82 4.48 -5.75 -4.91
CA ILE A 82 5.25 -4.57 -4.52
C ILE A 82 6.19 -4.91 -3.37
N THR A 83 5.69 -5.56 -2.31
CA THR A 83 6.48 -5.97 -1.13
C THR A 83 7.71 -6.79 -1.54
N LEU A 84 7.51 -7.81 -2.39
CA LEU A 84 8.59 -8.68 -2.86
C LEU A 84 9.59 -7.93 -3.74
N SER A 85 9.10 -7.03 -4.61
CA SER A 85 9.98 -6.18 -5.43
C SER A 85 10.85 -5.27 -4.58
N LEU A 86 10.27 -4.60 -3.57
CA LEU A 86 11.03 -3.78 -2.60
C LEU A 86 12.10 -4.62 -1.90
N ALA A 87 11.75 -5.80 -1.41
CA ALA A 87 12.67 -6.68 -0.70
C ALA A 87 13.83 -7.19 -1.58
N MET A 88 13.56 -7.46 -2.86
CA MET A 88 14.57 -7.88 -3.82
C MET A 88 15.51 -6.74 -4.23
N LEU A 89 14.97 -5.52 -4.39
CA LEU A 89 15.74 -4.33 -4.78
C LEU A 89 16.58 -3.77 -3.62
N ALA A 90 16.10 -3.91 -2.39
CA ALA A 90 16.75 -3.37 -1.19
C ALA A 90 16.95 -4.46 -0.12
N PRO A 91 17.86 -5.42 -0.33
CA PRO A 91 18.02 -6.60 0.53
C PRO A 91 18.55 -6.28 1.94
N GLN A 92 19.07 -5.07 2.17
CA GLN A 92 19.51 -4.60 3.49
C GLN A 92 18.46 -3.78 4.25
N SER A 93 17.30 -3.52 3.63
CA SER A 93 16.20 -2.77 4.21
C SER A 93 15.16 -3.71 4.82
N GLU A 94 14.38 -3.22 5.77
CA GLU A 94 13.23 -3.90 6.34
C GLU A 94 11.96 -3.48 5.59
N VAL A 95 11.28 -4.43 4.97
CA VAL A 95 10.10 -4.19 4.13
C VAL A 95 8.85 -4.68 4.84
N TYR A 96 7.90 -3.79 5.02
CA TYR A 96 6.60 -4.07 5.62
C TYR A 96 5.53 -4.11 4.54
N GLY A 97 4.82 -5.24 4.45
CA GLY A 97 3.62 -5.38 3.62
C GLY A 97 2.39 -5.39 4.51
N ILE A 98 1.45 -4.48 4.30
CA ILE A 98 0.22 -4.45 5.10
C ILE A 98 -1.01 -4.70 4.24
N ASP A 99 -1.96 -5.45 4.78
CA ASP A 99 -3.27 -5.70 4.17
C ASP A 99 -4.30 -5.99 5.26
N VAL A 100 -5.57 -5.70 5.00
CA VAL A 100 -6.68 -6.09 5.90
C VAL A 100 -7.14 -7.52 5.65
N ASN A 101 -6.77 -8.11 4.52
CA ASN A 101 -7.13 -9.46 4.11
C ASN A 101 -6.07 -10.47 4.58
N SER A 102 -6.41 -11.31 5.54
CA SER A 102 -5.51 -12.34 6.08
C SER A 102 -4.96 -13.31 5.02
N ARG A 103 -5.72 -13.60 3.97
CA ARG A 103 -5.26 -14.41 2.83
C ARG A 103 -4.15 -13.71 2.04
N SER A 104 -4.27 -12.41 1.84
CA SER A 104 -3.21 -11.59 1.23
C SER A 104 -1.92 -11.66 2.03
N LEU A 105 -1.99 -11.45 3.34
CA LEU A 105 -0.83 -11.53 4.23
C LEU A 105 -0.15 -12.90 4.18
N SER A 106 -0.95 -13.98 4.30
CA SER A 106 -0.42 -15.35 4.23
C SER A 106 0.27 -15.64 2.90
N LEU A 107 -0.28 -15.18 1.78
CA LEU A 107 0.32 -15.38 0.46
C LEU A 107 1.61 -14.58 0.29
N THR A 108 1.64 -13.32 0.74
CA THR A 108 2.86 -12.50 0.70
C THR A 108 3.97 -13.14 1.53
N GLU A 109 3.68 -13.59 2.74
CA GLU A 109 4.64 -14.27 3.59
C GLU A 109 5.14 -15.59 2.97
N GLN A 110 4.25 -16.41 2.42
CA GLN A 110 4.60 -17.65 1.72
C GLN A 110 5.53 -17.38 0.53
N ASN A 111 5.20 -16.38 -0.29
CA ASN A 111 5.99 -15.98 -1.44
C ASN A 111 7.37 -15.44 -1.04
N ALA A 112 7.45 -14.60 0.00
CA ALA A 112 8.71 -14.11 0.52
C ALA A 112 9.62 -15.26 0.97
N ARG A 113 9.10 -16.22 1.73
CA ARG A 113 9.84 -17.43 2.15
C ARG A 113 10.31 -18.26 0.96
N ALA A 114 9.43 -18.50 -0.02
CA ALA A 114 9.75 -19.28 -1.20
C ALA A 114 10.86 -18.65 -2.07
N LEU A 115 10.96 -17.32 -2.06
CA LEU A 115 11.99 -16.56 -2.76
C LEU A 115 13.24 -16.30 -1.91
N GLY A 116 13.29 -16.78 -0.65
CA GLY A 116 14.43 -16.58 0.25
C GLY A 116 14.59 -15.13 0.73
N LEU A 117 13.51 -14.35 0.74
CA LEU A 117 13.50 -12.96 1.20
C LEU A 117 13.27 -12.94 2.72
N HIS A 118 14.31 -12.66 3.48
CA HIS A 118 14.28 -12.66 4.96
C HIS A 118 14.03 -11.27 5.55
N ASN A 119 13.94 -10.25 4.73
CA ASN A 119 13.75 -8.85 5.09
C ASN A 119 12.30 -8.37 4.90
N VAL A 120 11.35 -9.28 4.84
CA VAL A 120 9.90 -9.00 4.68
C VAL A 120 9.18 -9.31 5.98
N SER A 121 8.36 -8.37 6.43
CA SER A 121 7.38 -8.53 7.51
C SER A 121 5.99 -8.20 6.98
N VAL A 122 4.99 -9.02 7.30
CA VAL A 122 3.59 -8.76 6.91
C VAL A 122 2.72 -8.71 8.15
N SER A 123 1.76 -7.79 8.16
CA SER A 123 0.82 -7.64 9.26
C SER A 123 -0.43 -6.86 8.86
N THR A 124 -1.42 -6.87 9.73
CA THR A 124 -2.54 -5.95 9.61
C THR A 124 -2.11 -4.51 9.94
N PRO A 125 -2.84 -3.49 9.44
CA PRO A 125 -2.48 -2.08 9.67
C PRO A 125 -2.36 -1.67 11.14
N ASP A 126 -3.14 -2.28 12.02
CA ASP A 126 -3.19 -2.01 13.46
C ASP A 126 -2.04 -2.64 14.26
N GLU A 127 -1.35 -3.61 13.70
CA GLU A 127 -0.21 -4.27 14.32
C GLU A 127 1.13 -3.54 14.10
N ILE A 128 1.17 -2.56 13.18
CA ILE A 128 2.39 -1.79 12.91
C ILE A 128 2.66 -0.79 14.03
N ASP A 129 3.84 -0.83 14.61
CA ASP A 129 4.29 0.16 15.60
C ASP A 129 3.98 1.59 15.12
N PRO A 130 3.17 2.38 15.85
CA PRO A 130 2.75 3.72 15.44
C PRO A 130 3.91 4.72 15.38
N THR A 131 5.04 4.42 16.02
CA THR A 131 6.24 5.27 16.01
C THR A 131 7.12 5.05 14.79
N LEU A 132 6.95 3.93 14.09
CA LEU A 132 7.75 3.58 12.92
C LEU A 132 7.55 4.60 11.79
N ARG A 133 8.65 5.01 11.15
CA ARG A 133 8.68 5.93 10.01
C ARG A 133 9.36 5.24 8.84
N PHE A 134 8.85 5.52 7.63
CA PHE A 134 9.27 4.84 6.40
C PHE A 134 10.04 5.79 5.50
N ASP A 135 11.14 5.33 4.96
CA ASP A 135 11.94 6.07 3.98
C ASP A 135 11.32 5.96 2.60
N THR A 136 10.74 4.80 2.29
CA THR A 136 10.07 4.53 1.02
C THR A 136 8.70 3.92 1.26
N ILE A 137 7.65 4.47 0.65
CA ILE A 137 6.30 3.90 0.63
C ILE A 137 5.87 3.70 -0.82
N TRP A 138 5.51 2.49 -1.22
CA TRP A 138 4.90 2.22 -2.51
C TRP A 138 3.49 1.68 -2.32
N SER A 139 2.57 2.01 -3.22
CA SER A 139 1.21 1.47 -3.15
C SER A 139 0.48 1.52 -4.48
N ASN A 140 -0.32 0.50 -4.72
CA ASN A 140 -1.46 0.54 -5.63
C ASN A 140 -2.73 0.60 -4.76
N PRO A 141 -3.13 1.79 -4.31
CA PRO A 141 -4.14 1.92 -3.27
C PRO A 141 -5.53 1.48 -3.77
N PRO A 142 -6.42 0.98 -2.86
CA PRO A 142 -7.73 0.45 -3.23
C PRO A 142 -8.74 1.58 -3.55
N ILE A 143 -8.62 2.21 -4.71
CA ILE A 143 -9.44 3.37 -5.11
C ILE A 143 -10.95 3.05 -5.15
N ARG A 144 -11.31 1.78 -5.39
CA ARG A 144 -12.71 1.34 -5.51
C ARG A 144 -13.45 1.13 -4.19
N VAL A 145 -12.78 1.20 -3.06
CA VAL A 145 -13.41 1.08 -1.71
C VAL A 145 -14.21 2.31 -1.30
N GLY A 146 -14.16 3.36 -2.10
CA GLY A 146 -14.79 4.64 -1.84
C GLY A 146 -13.79 5.72 -1.41
N LYS A 147 -14.17 6.95 -1.68
CA LYS A 147 -13.29 8.12 -1.51
C LYS A 147 -12.87 8.32 -0.05
N GLU A 148 -13.80 8.19 0.87
CA GLU A 148 -13.55 8.39 2.30
C GLU A 148 -12.56 7.37 2.86
N VAL A 149 -12.76 6.08 2.55
CA VAL A 149 -11.87 5.00 2.99
C VAL A 149 -10.48 5.18 2.42
N LEU A 150 -10.37 5.49 1.12
CA LEU A 150 -9.08 5.79 0.48
C LEU A 150 -8.37 6.97 1.17
N HIS A 151 -9.09 8.05 1.42
CA HIS A 151 -8.56 9.25 2.08
C HIS A 151 -8.03 8.93 3.48
N ASN A 152 -8.78 8.15 4.26
CA ASN A 152 -8.36 7.72 5.60
C ASN A 152 -7.09 6.87 5.55
N ILE A 153 -6.99 5.91 4.62
CA ILE A 153 -5.78 5.12 4.43
C ILE A 153 -4.58 6.03 4.14
N LEU A 154 -4.70 6.92 3.17
CA LEU A 154 -3.59 7.80 2.76
C LEU A 154 -3.17 8.75 3.89
N LEU A 155 -4.11 9.35 4.62
CA LEU A 155 -3.81 10.24 5.76
C LEU A 155 -3.29 9.49 7.00
N THR A 156 -3.50 8.19 7.10
CA THR A 156 -2.90 7.36 8.15
C THR A 156 -1.44 7.05 7.85
N TRP A 157 -1.10 6.73 6.61
CA TRP A 157 0.21 6.18 6.29
C TRP A 157 1.21 7.18 5.72
N LEU A 158 0.79 8.13 4.88
CA LEU A 158 1.71 9.08 4.25
C LEU A 158 2.39 10.04 5.24
N PRO A 159 1.73 10.49 6.33
CA PRO A 159 2.41 11.28 7.36
C PRO A 159 3.50 10.51 8.11
N ARG A 160 3.55 9.20 7.96
CA ARG A 160 4.60 8.33 8.52
C ARG A 160 5.87 8.24 7.66
N LEU A 161 5.96 9.02 6.59
CA LEU A 161 7.24 9.21 5.89
C LEU A 161 8.29 9.79 6.85
N ALA A 162 9.47 9.22 6.81
CA ALA A 162 10.65 9.79 7.47
C ALA A 162 11.03 11.14 6.82
N PRO A 163 11.70 12.05 7.52
CA PRO A 163 12.31 13.23 6.88
C PRO A 163 13.26 12.79 5.76
N GLY A 164 13.07 13.30 4.55
CA GLY A 164 13.78 12.87 3.34
C GLY A 164 13.18 11.65 2.64
N GLY A 165 12.10 11.08 3.18
CA GLY A 165 11.41 9.93 2.59
C GLY A 165 10.44 10.32 1.47
N ALA A 166 10.10 9.35 0.62
CA ALA A 166 9.18 9.52 -0.48
C ALA A 166 8.17 8.35 -0.61
N ALA A 167 6.95 8.69 -1.03
CA ALA A 167 5.92 7.71 -1.35
C ALA A 167 5.53 7.80 -2.83
N TYR A 168 5.26 6.66 -3.45
CA TYR A 168 4.79 6.55 -4.84
C TYR A 168 3.48 5.77 -4.88
N LEU A 169 2.44 6.42 -5.42
CA LEU A 169 1.09 5.88 -5.50
C LEU A 169 0.66 5.78 -6.96
N VAL A 170 0.32 4.59 -7.42
CA VAL A 170 -0.24 4.46 -8.76
C VAL A 170 -1.76 4.64 -8.74
N VAL A 171 -2.26 5.55 -9.59
CA VAL A 171 -3.67 5.91 -9.67
C VAL A 171 -4.13 5.92 -11.12
N GLN A 172 -5.21 5.23 -11.43
CA GLN A 172 -5.78 5.28 -12.77
C GLN A 172 -6.31 6.68 -13.08
N LYS A 173 -5.95 7.25 -14.25
CA LYS A 173 -6.30 8.61 -14.64
C LYS A 173 -7.80 8.91 -14.51
N ASN A 174 -8.63 7.99 -15.00
CA ASN A 174 -10.09 8.15 -15.03
C ASN A 174 -10.77 7.99 -13.66
N LEU A 175 -10.03 7.60 -12.62
CA LEU A 175 -10.53 7.45 -11.24
C LEU A 175 -10.17 8.66 -10.35
N GLY A 176 -9.93 9.82 -10.94
CA GLY A 176 -9.79 11.07 -10.20
C GLY A 176 -8.38 11.38 -9.71
N SER A 177 -7.34 10.91 -10.41
CA SER A 177 -5.95 11.15 -10.00
C SER A 177 -5.59 12.63 -9.80
N ASP A 178 -6.13 13.55 -10.62
CA ASP A 178 -5.84 14.99 -10.49
C ASP A 178 -6.50 15.60 -9.24
N SER A 179 -7.72 15.21 -8.95
CA SER A 179 -8.42 15.65 -7.73
C SER A 179 -7.80 15.07 -6.49
N LEU A 180 -7.36 13.80 -6.54
CA LEU A 180 -6.66 13.15 -5.44
C LEU A 180 -5.33 13.85 -5.14
N GLN A 181 -4.54 14.17 -6.17
CA GLN A 181 -3.28 14.88 -6.01
C GLN A 181 -3.47 16.22 -5.29
N LYS A 182 -4.38 17.07 -5.80
CA LYS A 182 -4.67 18.39 -5.21
C LYS A 182 -5.18 18.29 -3.78
N TRP A 183 -6.09 17.36 -3.53
CA TRP A 183 -6.64 17.14 -2.21
C TRP A 183 -5.56 16.67 -1.23
N LEU A 184 -4.73 15.71 -1.64
CA LEU A 184 -3.69 15.13 -0.79
C LEU A 184 -2.62 16.18 -0.44
N ASP A 185 -2.19 16.99 -1.41
CA ASP A 185 -1.24 18.07 -1.20
C ASP A 185 -1.76 19.09 -0.17
N ALA A 186 -3.00 19.55 -0.33
CA ALA A 186 -3.63 20.44 0.62
C ALA A 186 -3.75 19.83 2.02
N GLN A 187 -4.21 18.58 2.14
CA GLN A 187 -4.41 17.93 3.43
C GLN A 187 -3.11 17.61 4.16
N LEU A 188 -2.08 17.18 3.45
CA LEU A 188 -0.78 16.88 4.06
C LEU A 188 -0.12 18.18 4.55
N THR A 189 -0.11 19.22 3.72
CA THR A 189 0.48 20.53 4.10
C THR A 189 -0.26 21.17 5.27
N GLU A 190 -1.60 21.17 5.24
CA GLU A 190 -2.42 21.80 6.28
C GLU A 190 -2.31 21.08 7.63
N ARG A 191 -2.33 19.75 7.64
CA ARG A 191 -2.42 18.96 8.87
C ARG A 191 -1.06 18.56 9.46
N PHE A 192 -0.05 18.37 8.61
CA PHE A 192 1.22 17.78 9.02
C PHE A 192 2.43 18.68 8.76
N GLY A 193 2.25 19.76 8.00
CA GLY A 193 3.25 20.80 7.82
C GLY A 193 3.74 20.98 6.37
N PRO A 194 4.41 22.11 6.12
CA PRO A 194 4.87 22.49 4.79
C PRO A 194 6.03 21.63 4.24
N GLU A 195 6.57 20.75 5.07
CA GLU A 195 7.58 19.76 4.63
C GLU A 195 7.02 18.69 3.68
N PHE A 196 5.68 18.54 3.58
CA PHE A 196 5.03 17.64 2.65
C PHE A 196 4.71 18.33 1.33
N SER A 197 4.95 17.64 0.23
CA SER A 197 4.52 18.07 -1.10
C SER A 197 4.04 16.88 -1.92
N VAL A 198 3.08 17.12 -2.82
CA VAL A 198 2.52 16.07 -3.70
C VAL A 198 2.64 16.50 -5.14
N SER A 199 3.34 15.73 -5.92
CA SER A 199 3.57 15.96 -7.34
C SER A 199 3.13 14.79 -8.21
N ARG A 200 3.12 15.01 -9.52
CA ARG A 200 2.99 13.95 -10.51
C ARG A 200 4.37 13.52 -10.96
N TYR A 201 4.79 12.33 -10.54
CA TYR A 201 6.10 11.78 -10.90
C TYR A 201 6.14 11.29 -12.34
N ALA A 202 5.14 10.46 -12.74
CA ALA A 202 5.10 9.88 -14.08
C ALA A 202 3.67 9.65 -14.57
N MET A 203 3.56 9.42 -15.88
CA MET A 203 2.32 8.98 -16.56
C MET A 203 2.66 7.86 -17.54
N SER A 204 1.96 6.75 -17.46
CA SER A 204 2.13 5.63 -18.37
C SER A 204 0.84 4.81 -18.49
N LYS A 205 0.51 4.35 -19.69
CA LYS A 205 -0.56 3.37 -19.97
C LYS A 205 -1.93 3.71 -19.32
N GLY A 206 -2.26 5.01 -19.21
CA GLY A 206 -3.51 5.48 -18.57
C GLY A 206 -3.48 5.58 -17.05
N PHE A 207 -2.32 5.37 -16.44
CA PHE A 207 -2.06 5.56 -15.02
C PHE A 207 -1.19 6.79 -14.77
N ARG A 208 -1.29 7.33 -13.56
CA ARG A 208 -0.41 8.36 -13.02
C ARG A 208 0.27 7.82 -11.76
N ILE A 209 1.53 8.16 -11.60
CA ILE A 209 2.24 7.95 -10.35
C ILE A 209 2.29 9.29 -9.65
N LEU A 210 1.65 9.36 -8.49
CA LEU A 210 1.77 10.48 -7.57
C LEU A 210 2.96 10.23 -6.65
N GLU A 211 3.78 11.26 -6.52
CA GLU A 211 4.88 11.28 -5.57
C GLU A 211 4.50 12.16 -4.38
N VAL A 212 4.72 11.65 -3.19
CA VAL A 212 4.62 12.40 -1.94
C VAL A 212 6.00 12.45 -1.32
N VAL A 213 6.53 13.63 -1.09
CA VAL A 213 7.83 13.81 -0.47
C VAL A 213 7.66 14.49 0.88
N ARG A 214 8.39 14.01 1.88
CA ARG A 214 8.61 14.74 3.12
C ARG A 214 10.04 15.26 3.12
N SER A 215 10.23 16.56 2.95
CA SER A 215 11.57 17.17 2.98
C SER A 215 12.26 16.95 4.33
N SER A 216 13.58 16.78 4.32
CA SER A 216 14.38 16.87 5.54
C SER A 216 14.39 18.32 6.04
N LYS A 217 14.09 18.54 7.32
CA LYS A 217 14.18 19.89 7.92
C LYS A 217 15.63 20.38 7.80
N GLY A 218 15.84 21.46 7.07
CA GLY A 218 17.08 22.21 7.05
C GLY A 218 17.83 22.17 5.72
N SER A 219 17.21 22.70 4.69
CA SER A 219 17.95 23.28 3.55
C SER A 219 17.47 24.69 3.36
#